data_a6c716a89fb902966579dee9dad9805b
#
_entry.id   a6c716a89fb902966579dee9dad9805b
#
_cell.length_a   1.000
_cell.length_b   1.000
_cell.length_c   1.000
_cell.angle_alpha   90.00
_cell.angle_beta   90.00
_cell.angle_gamma   90.00
#
_symmetry.space_group_name_H-M   'P 1'
#
loop_
_entity.id
_entity.type
_entity.pdbx_description
1 polymer ?
#
loop_
_entity_poly.entity_id
_entity_poly.type
_entity_poly.pdbx_seq_one_letter_code
_entity_poly.pdbx_strand_id
1 'polypeptide(L)'
;MIRSVLSLAAVATCAIGVVAHADVEDAQRVTHEHMRAFANPSGYAATYSSAGFIDTANPFFQSLGSNGRSCASCHQQSEGWTVTPEGVQKRFHASHGTDPIFRLNDGANSPLADVSTLAARREAYSMLLSKGLIRVGIGIPENAEFELLKVDDPYGYASAKELSLFRRPLPTTNLKFLSTVMWDARETFKDPASRDCLAGTTSCFASVHFDLADQSNAATAGHAQAAQPLTSAQRESIVTFELGLFTAQVTDHAAGRLTALHARGGPQHAAQQTFYFGINDVLAGDYRTHAAFTPLAFNLFDAWANPPAERDDGHERVEARRAVARGQALFNTKPIQITRVKGLNDDLHLPVIQGSCTSCHDATNAGNHSVPAPLDIGLTDKARRTADMPLYTLRHKLTAELIETTDPGRALLTGKWQDVGRFKGPVLRGLAARAPYFHNGSAKDLNEVVDFYNQRFGVGLSPVEKADLVAFLRAL
;
A
#
# COMPACT_ATOMS: atom_id res chain seq x y z
N MET A 1 -1.24 25.69 -64.59
CA MET A 1 0.02 25.13 -64.04
C MET A 1 -0.19 24.82 -62.57
N ILE A 2 -0.48 23.61 -62.29
CA ILE A 2 -0.75 23.04 -60.97
C ILE A 2 0.47 22.29 -60.55
N ARG A 3 1.12 22.60 -59.41
CA ARG A 3 2.07 21.72 -58.68
C ARG A 3 1.79 21.85 -57.21
N SER A 4 1.12 20.82 -56.71
CA SER A 4 1.59 19.82 -55.74
C SER A 4 2.17 20.39 -54.42
N VAL A 5 1.37 20.29 -53.37
CA VAL A 5 1.78 20.22 -51.96
C VAL A 5 1.23 18.90 -51.42
N LEU A 6 2.05 17.90 -51.38
CA LEU A 6 1.82 16.65 -50.65
C LEU A 6 3.19 16.17 -50.13
N SER A 7 3.28 15.98 -48.86
CA SER A 7 4.27 15.20 -48.12
C SER A 7 4.82 15.98 -46.92
N LEU A 8 4.20 15.81 -45.77
CA LEU A 8 4.83 15.83 -44.44
C LEU A 8 3.79 15.39 -43.39
N ALA A 9 3.43 14.13 -43.42
CA ALA A 9 2.54 13.56 -42.37
C ALA A 9 2.81 12.04 -42.15
N ALA A 10 4.05 11.57 -42.30
CA ALA A 10 4.30 10.12 -42.24
C ALA A 10 5.45 9.69 -41.30
N VAL A 11 5.98 10.54 -40.45
CA VAL A 11 7.17 10.18 -39.62
C VAL A 11 6.88 10.07 -38.13
N ALA A 12 5.75 10.61 -37.64
CA ALA A 12 5.48 10.62 -36.19
C ALA A 12 4.87 9.33 -35.62
N THR A 13 4.35 8.43 -36.45
CA THR A 13 3.61 7.23 -35.98
C THR A 13 4.50 5.99 -35.77
N CYS A 14 5.71 5.96 -36.33
CA CYS A 14 6.60 4.80 -36.18
C CYS A 14 7.41 4.74 -34.86
N ALA A 15 7.71 5.90 -34.24
CA ALA A 15 8.55 5.93 -33.05
C ALA A 15 7.83 5.43 -31.78
N ILE A 16 6.51 5.71 -31.65
CA ILE A 16 5.74 5.29 -30.48
C ILE A 16 5.49 3.78 -30.47
N GLY A 17 5.32 3.17 -31.63
CA GLY A 17 5.12 1.71 -31.74
C GLY A 17 6.38 0.89 -31.46
N VAL A 18 7.56 1.40 -31.74
CA VAL A 18 8.83 0.70 -31.54
C VAL A 18 9.23 0.69 -30.06
N VAL A 19 9.02 1.79 -29.34
CA VAL A 19 9.32 1.85 -27.89
C VAL A 19 8.39 0.92 -27.11
N ALA A 20 7.09 0.92 -27.41
CA ALA A 20 6.12 0.03 -26.73
C ALA A 20 6.41 -1.46 -27.00
N HIS A 21 6.89 -1.84 -28.19
CA HIS A 21 7.25 -3.21 -28.52
C HIS A 21 8.53 -3.65 -27.79
N ALA A 22 9.54 -2.80 -27.72
CA ALA A 22 10.78 -3.09 -27.01
C ALA A 22 10.54 -3.30 -25.50
N ASP A 23 9.69 -2.48 -24.89
CA ASP A 23 9.34 -2.62 -23.47
C ASP A 23 8.56 -3.91 -23.17
N VAL A 24 7.66 -4.32 -24.07
CA VAL A 24 6.91 -5.58 -23.94
C VAL A 24 7.84 -6.80 -24.10
N GLU A 25 8.72 -6.79 -25.09
CA GLU A 25 9.70 -7.86 -25.28
C GLU A 25 10.70 -7.93 -24.12
N ASP A 26 11.14 -6.79 -23.58
CA ASP A 26 12.04 -6.73 -22.43
C ASP A 26 11.33 -7.22 -21.15
N ALA A 27 10.07 -6.85 -20.95
CA ALA A 27 9.25 -7.39 -19.85
C ALA A 27 9.04 -8.90 -19.96
N GLN A 28 8.80 -9.42 -21.16
CA GLN A 28 8.64 -10.86 -21.40
C GLN A 28 9.94 -11.65 -21.21
N ARG A 29 11.09 -11.07 -21.51
CA ARG A 29 12.40 -11.70 -21.25
C ARG A 29 12.77 -11.76 -19.77
N VAL A 30 12.22 -10.88 -18.95
CA VAL A 30 12.46 -10.83 -17.49
C VAL A 30 11.59 -11.82 -16.74
N THR A 31 10.44 -12.20 -17.32
CA THR A 31 9.53 -13.16 -16.69
C THR A 31 9.94 -14.58 -17.04
N HIS A 32 10.22 -15.40 -16.02
CA HIS A 32 10.27 -16.85 -16.17
C HIS A 32 8.89 -17.36 -16.59
N GLU A 33 8.80 -18.58 -17.13
CA GLU A 33 7.56 -19.20 -17.64
C GLU A 33 6.35 -19.10 -16.68
N HIS A 34 6.58 -18.84 -15.40
CA HIS A 34 5.56 -18.77 -14.36
C HIS A 34 5.29 -17.35 -13.82
N MET A 35 5.98 -16.31 -14.33
CA MET A 35 5.77 -14.92 -13.90
C MET A 35 5.14 -14.10 -15.03
N ARG A 36 3.86 -13.82 -14.93
CA ARG A 36 3.19 -12.91 -15.86
C ARG A 36 3.46 -11.46 -15.45
N ALA A 37 3.93 -10.64 -16.38
CA ALA A 37 4.08 -9.21 -16.20
C ALA A 37 2.79 -8.46 -16.55
N PHE A 38 2.45 -7.44 -15.77
CA PHE A 38 1.30 -6.57 -15.97
C PHE A 38 1.76 -5.13 -16.09
N ALA A 39 1.27 -4.45 -17.12
CA ALA A 39 1.59 -3.06 -17.40
C ALA A 39 1.02 -2.13 -16.32
N ASN A 40 1.78 -1.08 -16.01
CA ASN A 40 1.36 0.04 -15.19
C ASN A 40 1.96 1.35 -15.74
N PRO A 41 1.60 2.53 -15.21
CA PRO A 41 2.09 3.80 -15.77
C PRO A 41 3.61 3.98 -15.80
N SER A 42 4.38 3.18 -15.04
CA SER A 42 5.84 3.29 -14.95
C SER A 42 6.58 2.19 -15.71
N GLY A 43 5.87 1.17 -16.20
CA GLY A 43 6.48 0.01 -16.87
C GLY A 43 5.69 -1.26 -16.60
N TYR A 44 6.33 -2.29 -16.06
CA TYR A 44 5.68 -3.57 -15.78
C TYR A 44 6.03 -4.07 -14.38
N ALA A 45 5.02 -4.58 -13.69
CA ALA A 45 5.19 -5.32 -12.44
C ALA A 45 4.88 -6.80 -12.65
N ALA A 46 5.51 -7.67 -11.87
CA ALA A 46 5.23 -9.11 -11.88
C ALA A 46 5.18 -9.65 -10.45
N THR A 47 4.58 -10.83 -10.32
CA THR A 47 4.53 -11.57 -9.05
C THR A 47 5.30 -12.88 -9.20
N TYR A 48 6.27 -13.09 -8.32
CA TYR A 48 6.91 -14.39 -8.10
C TYR A 48 6.11 -15.13 -7.04
N SER A 49 5.80 -16.39 -7.29
CA SER A 49 5.21 -17.31 -6.32
C SER A 49 6.25 -18.33 -5.89
N SER A 50 6.42 -18.52 -4.59
CA SER A 50 7.32 -19.56 -4.05
C SER A 50 6.88 -20.98 -4.41
N ALA A 51 5.59 -21.18 -4.76
CA ALA A 51 5.07 -22.44 -5.29
C ALA A 51 5.40 -22.66 -6.78
N GLY A 52 6.00 -21.67 -7.47
CA GLY A 52 6.31 -21.72 -8.88
C GLY A 52 5.17 -21.36 -9.83
N PHE A 53 3.95 -21.21 -9.35
CA PHE A 53 2.77 -20.82 -10.14
C PHE A 53 1.74 -20.12 -9.27
N ILE A 54 0.73 -19.51 -9.90
CA ILE A 54 -0.44 -18.96 -9.22
C ILE A 54 -1.55 -20.01 -9.27
N ASP A 55 -1.81 -20.64 -8.12
CA ASP A 55 -2.86 -21.65 -8.00
C ASP A 55 -4.25 -21.00 -7.95
N THR A 56 -4.92 -20.94 -9.08
CA THR A 56 -6.28 -20.38 -9.19
C THR A 56 -7.36 -21.31 -8.62
N ALA A 57 -7.03 -22.55 -8.25
CA ALA A 57 -7.94 -23.46 -7.53
C ALA A 57 -7.91 -23.23 -6.01
N ASN A 58 -6.97 -22.40 -5.52
CA ASN A 58 -6.87 -22.04 -4.11
C ASN A 58 -8.18 -21.41 -3.60
N PRO A 59 -8.60 -21.68 -2.35
CA PRO A 59 -9.76 -21.05 -1.71
C PRO A 59 -9.79 -19.51 -1.79
N PHE A 60 -8.64 -18.85 -1.92
CA PHE A 60 -8.51 -17.43 -2.18
C PHE A 60 -9.34 -16.95 -3.40
N PHE A 61 -9.46 -17.77 -4.44
CA PHE A 61 -10.21 -17.47 -5.66
C PHE A 61 -11.66 -17.96 -5.65
N GLN A 62 -12.07 -18.65 -4.57
CA GLN A 62 -13.40 -19.24 -4.47
C GLN A 62 -14.35 -18.34 -3.68
N SER A 63 -15.61 -18.30 -4.08
CA SER A 63 -16.65 -17.64 -3.29
C SER A 63 -17.02 -18.52 -2.09
N LEU A 64 -16.49 -18.17 -0.93
CA LEU A 64 -16.69 -18.92 0.33
C LEU A 64 -17.81 -18.33 1.19
N GLY A 65 -18.49 -17.31 0.73
CA GLY A 65 -19.62 -16.67 1.39
C GLY A 65 -20.89 -16.68 0.54
N SER A 66 -21.87 -15.85 0.92
CA SER A 66 -23.20 -15.83 0.31
C SER A 66 -23.36 -14.78 -0.80
N ASN A 67 -22.46 -13.81 -0.92
CA ASN A 67 -22.61 -12.66 -1.83
C ASN A 67 -21.82 -12.76 -3.16
N GLY A 68 -21.23 -13.92 -3.45
CA GLY A 68 -20.48 -14.18 -4.68
C GLY A 68 -19.04 -13.64 -4.70
N ARG A 69 -18.54 -13.05 -3.59
CA ARG A 69 -17.17 -12.55 -3.48
C ARG A 69 -16.18 -13.65 -3.10
N SER A 70 -14.99 -13.54 -3.65
CA SER A 70 -13.77 -14.19 -3.18
C SER A 70 -12.74 -13.13 -2.76
N CYS A 71 -11.61 -13.53 -2.19
CA CYS A 71 -10.49 -12.60 -1.91
C CYS A 71 -10.03 -11.92 -3.23
N ALA A 72 -9.95 -12.69 -4.32
CA ALA A 72 -9.61 -12.18 -5.65
C ALA A 72 -10.62 -11.16 -6.20
N SER A 73 -11.81 -11.01 -5.63
CA SER A 73 -12.73 -9.93 -6.03
C SER A 73 -12.15 -8.54 -5.80
N CYS A 74 -11.31 -8.37 -4.76
CA CYS A 74 -10.66 -7.11 -4.41
C CYS A 74 -9.12 -7.17 -4.53
N HIS A 75 -8.53 -8.36 -4.68
CA HIS A 75 -7.09 -8.55 -4.72
C HIS A 75 -6.68 -9.10 -6.09
N GLN A 76 -6.61 -8.19 -7.09
CA GLN A 76 -6.33 -8.51 -8.49
C GLN A 76 -4.81 -8.58 -8.74
N GLN A 77 -4.33 -9.69 -9.29
CA GLN A 77 -2.90 -9.86 -9.64
C GLN A 77 -2.41 -8.74 -10.56
N SER A 78 -3.21 -8.37 -11.56
CA SER A 78 -2.91 -7.31 -12.52
C SER A 78 -2.79 -5.91 -11.91
N GLU A 79 -3.27 -5.74 -10.70
CA GLU A 79 -3.33 -4.47 -9.97
C GLU A 79 -2.47 -4.50 -8.70
N GLY A 80 -1.40 -5.30 -8.70
CA GLY A 80 -0.50 -5.45 -7.56
C GLY A 80 -1.16 -6.09 -6.33
N TRP A 81 -2.14 -7.00 -6.56
CA TRP A 81 -2.91 -7.70 -5.53
C TRP A 81 -3.75 -6.78 -4.64
N THR A 82 -4.26 -5.71 -5.22
CA THR A 82 -5.25 -4.79 -4.66
C THR A 82 -6.25 -4.42 -5.76
N VAL A 83 -6.89 -3.26 -5.71
CA VAL A 83 -7.71 -2.69 -6.77
C VAL A 83 -7.21 -1.31 -7.17
N THR A 84 -7.39 -0.97 -8.44
CA THR A 84 -7.18 0.38 -8.95
C THR A 84 -8.51 0.98 -9.41
N PRO A 85 -8.68 2.31 -9.38
CA PRO A 85 -9.87 2.94 -9.94
C PRO A 85 -10.13 2.55 -11.40
N GLU A 86 -9.06 2.43 -12.20
CA GLU A 86 -9.16 2.02 -13.60
C GLU A 86 -9.73 0.60 -13.75
N GLY A 87 -9.21 -0.37 -12.96
CA GLY A 87 -9.70 -1.75 -12.99
C GLY A 87 -11.15 -1.85 -12.51
N VAL A 88 -11.49 -1.12 -11.44
CA VAL A 88 -12.87 -1.07 -10.93
C VAL A 88 -13.83 -0.45 -11.96
N GLN A 89 -13.44 0.65 -12.63
CA GLN A 89 -14.25 1.27 -13.69
C GLN A 89 -14.48 0.32 -14.87
N LYS A 90 -13.44 -0.41 -15.32
CA LYS A 90 -13.59 -1.44 -16.37
C LYS A 90 -14.62 -2.50 -15.96
N ARG A 91 -14.56 -2.99 -14.73
CA ARG A 91 -15.52 -3.97 -14.19
C ARG A 91 -16.93 -3.38 -14.08
N PHE A 92 -17.05 -2.12 -13.64
CA PHE A 92 -18.34 -1.43 -13.59
C PHE A 92 -18.97 -1.34 -14.97
N HIS A 93 -18.21 -0.93 -15.98
CA HIS A 93 -18.72 -0.84 -17.36
C HIS A 93 -19.12 -2.20 -17.91
N ALA A 94 -18.31 -3.23 -17.72
CA ALA A 94 -18.58 -4.58 -18.22
C ALA A 94 -19.82 -5.22 -17.58
N SER A 95 -20.03 -4.98 -16.28
CA SER A 95 -21.11 -5.60 -15.50
C SER A 95 -22.31 -4.68 -15.23
N HIS A 96 -22.26 -3.42 -15.69
CA HIS A 96 -23.23 -2.39 -15.31
C HIS A 96 -23.37 -2.24 -13.77
N GLY A 97 -22.26 -2.42 -13.04
CA GLY A 97 -22.19 -2.31 -11.59
C GLY A 97 -22.80 -3.50 -10.83
N THR A 98 -22.83 -4.69 -11.43
CA THR A 98 -23.32 -5.92 -10.78
C THR A 98 -22.22 -6.93 -10.46
N ASP A 99 -20.97 -6.67 -10.88
CA ASP A 99 -19.81 -7.49 -10.49
C ASP A 99 -19.75 -7.68 -8.96
N PRO A 100 -19.27 -8.81 -8.45
CA PRO A 100 -19.20 -9.08 -7.01
C PRO A 100 -18.52 -8.02 -6.16
N ILE A 101 -17.63 -7.19 -6.71
CA ILE A 101 -17.02 -6.09 -5.96
C ILE A 101 -18.05 -5.03 -5.54
N PHE A 102 -19.12 -4.86 -6.33
CA PHE A 102 -20.17 -3.87 -6.08
C PHE A 102 -21.25 -4.48 -5.16
N ARG A 103 -21.05 -4.36 -3.85
CA ARG A 103 -21.98 -4.80 -2.82
C ARG A 103 -22.22 -3.69 -1.81
N LEU A 104 -23.40 -3.66 -1.21
CA LEU A 104 -23.80 -2.62 -0.26
C LEU A 104 -23.02 -2.68 1.06
N ASN A 105 -22.58 -3.86 1.48
CA ASN A 105 -21.91 -4.00 2.78
C ASN A 105 -20.62 -3.17 2.92
N ASP A 106 -19.82 -3.06 1.83
CA ASP A 106 -18.54 -2.36 1.88
C ASP A 106 -18.09 -1.74 0.54
N GLY A 107 -18.64 -2.17 -0.60
CA GLY A 107 -18.35 -1.57 -1.91
C GLY A 107 -19.04 -0.23 -2.11
N ALA A 108 -20.20 -0.03 -1.47
CA ALA A 108 -20.97 1.19 -1.54
C ALA A 108 -20.53 2.22 -0.49
N ASN A 109 -20.81 3.49 -0.76
CA ASN A 109 -20.55 4.61 0.15
C ASN A 109 -21.41 4.55 1.42
N SER A 110 -22.57 3.89 1.32
CA SER A 110 -23.50 3.64 2.41
C SER A 110 -24.15 2.28 2.22
N PRO A 111 -24.39 1.49 3.28
CA PRO A 111 -25.15 0.25 3.17
C PRO A 111 -26.62 0.48 2.81
N LEU A 112 -27.10 1.72 2.91
CA LEU A 112 -28.47 2.15 2.56
C LEU A 112 -28.53 2.81 1.18
N ALA A 113 -27.44 2.83 0.41
CA ALA A 113 -27.40 3.47 -0.90
C ALA A 113 -28.39 2.81 -1.88
N ASP A 114 -29.03 3.64 -2.70
CA ASP A 114 -29.84 3.15 -3.81
C ASP A 114 -28.95 2.55 -4.91
N VAL A 115 -29.26 1.33 -5.33
CA VAL A 115 -28.57 0.60 -6.41
C VAL A 115 -29.55 0.10 -7.48
N SER A 116 -30.75 0.64 -7.52
CA SER A 116 -31.84 0.18 -8.40
C SER A 116 -31.57 0.47 -9.88
N THR A 117 -30.93 1.59 -10.19
CA THR A 117 -30.60 1.99 -11.56
C THR A 117 -29.09 2.04 -11.80
N LEU A 118 -28.65 2.10 -13.07
CA LEU A 118 -27.23 2.26 -13.40
C LEU A 118 -26.66 3.59 -12.84
N ALA A 119 -27.46 4.67 -12.90
CA ALA A 119 -27.05 5.97 -12.37
C ALA A 119 -26.92 5.93 -10.84
N ALA A 120 -27.90 5.33 -10.15
CA ALA A 120 -27.86 5.13 -8.69
C ALA A 120 -26.66 4.26 -8.27
N ARG A 121 -26.37 3.16 -8.99
CA ARG A 121 -25.17 2.35 -8.74
C ARG A 121 -23.88 3.14 -8.90
N ARG A 122 -23.78 4.01 -9.93
CA ARG A 122 -22.58 4.84 -10.14
C ARG A 122 -22.35 5.81 -8.96
N GLU A 123 -23.41 6.38 -8.44
CA GLU A 123 -23.36 7.24 -7.25
C GLU A 123 -23.01 6.42 -5.99
N ALA A 124 -23.71 5.31 -5.75
CA ALA A 124 -23.49 4.44 -4.61
C ALA A 124 -22.06 3.92 -4.50
N TYR A 125 -21.39 3.68 -5.63
CA TYR A 125 -20.03 3.14 -5.69
C TYR A 125 -18.96 4.20 -6.04
N SER A 126 -19.28 5.50 -5.90
CA SER A 126 -18.39 6.58 -6.39
C SER A 126 -17.01 6.59 -5.73
N MET A 127 -16.89 6.27 -4.44
CA MET A 127 -15.60 6.17 -3.74
C MET A 127 -14.76 5.01 -4.26
N LEU A 128 -15.38 3.87 -4.51
CA LEU A 128 -14.71 2.72 -5.10
C LEU A 128 -14.28 3.00 -6.54
N LEU A 129 -15.13 3.64 -7.33
CA LEU A 129 -14.86 3.99 -8.73
C LEU A 129 -13.79 5.07 -8.91
N SER A 130 -13.72 6.04 -8.00
CA SER A 130 -12.81 7.19 -8.14
C SER A 130 -11.45 6.99 -7.46
N LYS A 131 -11.41 6.28 -6.32
CA LYS A 131 -10.22 6.16 -5.47
C LYS A 131 -9.88 4.71 -5.11
N GLY A 132 -10.68 3.72 -5.54
CA GLY A 132 -10.51 2.32 -5.16
C GLY A 132 -10.67 2.10 -3.65
N LEU A 133 -11.58 2.83 -3.02
CA LEU A 133 -11.86 2.76 -1.59
C LEU A 133 -13.07 1.87 -1.31
N ILE A 134 -12.95 1.04 -0.31
CA ILE A 134 -14.08 0.34 0.30
C ILE A 134 -14.48 1.03 1.61
N ARG A 135 -15.76 0.95 1.96
CA ARG A 135 -16.26 1.39 3.25
C ARG A 135 -16.01 0.33 4.31
N VAL A 136 -15.34 0.68 5.39
CA VAL A 136 -15.14 -0.17 6.56
C VAL A 136 -15.97 0.40 7.71
N GLY A 137 -16.96 -0.35 8.16
CA GLY A 137 -17.82 0.03 9.28
C GLY A 137 -17.19 -0.40 10.62
N ILE A 138 -16.83 0.55 11.48
CA ILE A 138 -16.31 0.28 12.84
C ILE A 138 -16.95 1.28 13.81
N GLY A 139 -17.49 0.77 14.91
CA GLY A 139 -18.03 1.59 15.99
C GLY A 139 -16.96 2.11 16.94
N ILE A 140 -17.30 3.14 17.71
CA ILE A 140 -16.47 3.60 18.81
C ILE A 140 -16.63 2.61 19.97
N PRO A 141 -15.52 2.08 20.56
CA PRO A 141 -15.60 1.18 21.70
C PRO A 141 -16.35 1.81 22.88
N GLU A 142 -17.16 1.05 23.58
CA GLU A 142 -17.95 1.55 24.74
C GLU A 142 -17.05 2.13 25.83
N ASN A 143 -15.90 1.51 26.05
CA ASN A 143 -14.89 1.95 27.04
C ASN A 143 -13.90 2.98 26.49
N ALA A 144 -14.14 3.57 25.29
CA ALA A 144 -13.24 4.56 24.73
C ALA A 144 -13.11 5.79 25.64
N GLU A 145 -11.91 6.37 25.67
CA GLU A 145 -11.61 7.64 26.36
C GLU A 145 -12.28 8.85 25.70
N PHE A 146 -12.92 8.65 24.56
CA PHE A 146 -13.55 9.69 23.74
C PHE A 146 -14.96 9.29 23.31
N GLU A 147 -15.70 10.27 22.84
CA GLU A 147 -17.04 10.11 22.28
C GLU A 147 -17.17 10.88 20.95
N LEU A 148 -18.16 10.52 20.15
CA LEU A 148 -18.52 11.22 18.93
C LEU A 148 -19.42 12.41 19.25
N LEU A 149 -18.91 13.63 19.06
CA LEU A 149 -19.66 14.85 19.29
C LEU A 149 -20.46 15.29 18.04
N LYS A 150 -19.85 15.15 16.85
CA LYS A 150 -20.45 15.57 15.58
C LYS A 150 -20.00 14.67 14.45
N VAL A 151 -20.92 14.42 13.51
CA VAL A 151 -20.67 13.76 12.22
C VAL A 151 -21.03 14.72 11.10
N ASP A 152 -20.12 14.86 10.16
CA ASP A 152 -20.39 15.48 8.85
C ASP A 152 -20.10 14.38 7.80
N ASP A 153 -21.14 13.60 7.49
CA ASP A 153 -21.09 12.46 6.56
C ASP A 153 -21.90 12.79 5.29
N PRO A 154 -21.24 12.91 4.14
CA PRO A 154 -21.92 13.19 2.88
C PRO A 154 -22.91 12.08 2.46
N TYR A 155 -22.82 10.90 3.06
CA TYR A 155 -23.66 9.74 2.74
C TYR A 155 -24.75 9.45 3.78
N GLY A 156 -24.80 10.24 4.87
CA GLY A 156 -25.88 10.25 5.84
C GLY A 156 -26.08 8.98 6.67
N TYR A 157 -25.03 8.16 6.85
CA TYR A 157 -25.14 6.87 7.54
C TYR A 157 -24.35 6.80 8.85
N ALA A 158 -23.16 7.41 8.90
CA ALA A 158 -22.22 7.23 9.99
C ALA A 158 -22.77 7.67 11.35
N SER A 159 -22.48 6.89 12.38
CA SER A 159 -22.86 7.14 13.78
C SER A 159 -21.80 6.63 14.73
N ALA A 160 -21.93 6.86 16.04
CA ALA A 160 -21.02 6.30 17.05
C ALA A 160 -21.02 4.75 17.07
N LYS A 161 -22.14 4.14 16.67
CA LYS A 161 -22.25 2.68 16.60
C LYS A 161 -21.51 2.11 15.40
N GLU A 162 -21.41 2.89 14.31
CA GLU A 162 -20.71 2.48 13.10
C GLU A 162 -20.27 3.74 12.33
N LEU A 163 -18.99 4.06 12.36
CA LEU A 163 -18.38 5.07 11.50
C LEU A 163 -18.21 4.51 10.10
N SER A 164 -18.28 5.36 9.08
CA SER A 164 -17.95 5.01 7.69
C SER A 164 -16.50 5.41 7.39
N LEU A 165 -15.61 4.43 7.37
CA LEU A 165 -14.18 4.64 7.12
C LEU A 165 -13.87 4.21 5.69
N PHE A 166 -13.33 5.10 4.87
CA PHE A 166 -13.02 4.80 3.48
C PHE A 166 -11.55 4.47 3.34
N ARG A 167 -11.25 3.20 3.08
CA ARG A 167 -9.89 2.67 3.07
C ARG A 167 -9.60 1.87 1.80
N ARG A 168 -8.37 1.97 1.32
CA ARG A 168 -7.90 1.12 0.22
C ARG A 168 -7.68 -0.30 0.72
N PRO A 169 -8.10 -1.33 -0.04
CA PRO A 169 -7.64 -2.69 0.23
C PRO A 169 -6.11 -2.76 0.21
N LEU A 170 -5.52 -3.30 1.27
CA LEU A 170 -4.07 -3.56 1.31
C LEU A 170 -3.73 -4.69 0.33
N PRO A 171 -2.56 -4.66 -0.33
CA PRO A 171 -2.18 -5.75 -1.22
C PRO A 171 -1.96 -7.06 -0.46
N THR A 172 -2.42 -8.19 -1.02
CA THR A 172 -2.20 -9.55 -0.48
C THR A 172 -0.93 -10.18 -1.07
N THR A 173 0.12 -9.42 -1.13
CA THR A 173 1.45 -9.84 -1.60
C THR A 173 2.51 -9.19 -0.74
N ASN A 174 3.73 -9.75 -0.73
CA ASN A 174 4.82 -9.28 0.12
C ASN A 174 4.49 -9.38 1.63
N LEU A 175 3.55 -10.23 2.01
CA LEU A 175 3.09 -10.33 3.39
C LEU A 175 4.12 -10.92 4.35
N LYS A 176 5.13 -11.63 3.83
CA LYS A 176 6.29 -12.07 4.59
C LYS A 176 7.02 -10.92 5.30
N PHE A 177 6.91 -9.69 4.79
CA PHE A 177 7.56 -8.51 5.35
C PHE A 177 6.72 -7.76 6.38
N LEU A 178 5.53 -8.23 6.71
CA LEU A 178 4.66 -7.53 7.65
C LEU A 178 5.10 -7.71 9.09
N SER A 179 5.09 -6.62 9.84
CA SER A 179 5.09 -6.58 11.30
C SER A 179 3.68 -6.28 11.84
N THR A 180 2.79 -5.79 10.99
CA THR A 180 1.47 -5.28 11.37
C THR A 180 0.45 -5.61 10.30
N VAL A 181 -0.66 -6.22 10.69
CA VAL A 181 -1.77 -6.60 9.80
C VAL A 181 -2.92 -5.61 9.93
N MET A 182 -3.52 -5.22 8.81
CA MET A 182 -4.51 -4.17 8.60
C MET A 182 -3.97 -2.75 8.84
N TRP A 183 -4.66 -1.72 8.26
CA TRP A 183 -4.25 -0.32 8.38
C TRP A 183 -4.18 0.17 9.83
N ASP A 184 -5.13 -0.22 10.65
CA ASP A 184 -5.27 0.15 12.06
C ASP A 184 -4.68 -0.87 13.04
N ALA A 185 -4.00 -1.91 12.51
CA ALA A 185 -3.39 -2.99 13.28
C ALA A 185 -4.38 -3.90 14.01
N ARG A 186 -5.68 -3.92 13.62
CA ARG A 186 -6.71 -4.70 14.33
C ARG A 186 -6.52 -6.22 14.26
N GLU A 187 -5.75 -6.71 13.28
CA GLU A 187 -5.43 -8.13 13.12
C GLU A 187 -3.97 -8.43 13.50
N THR A 188 -3.35 -7.61 14.35
CA THR A 188 -1.99 -7.81 14.84
C THR A 188 -2.01 -8.38 16.25
N PHE A 189 -1.09 -9.32 16.56
CA PHE A 189 -0.99 -9.99 17.86
C PHE A 189 -2.25 -10.82 18.23
N LYS A 190 -2.82 -11.51 17.29
CA LYS A 190 -3.99 -12.37 17.51
C LYS A 190 -3.65 -13.72 18.12
N ASP A 191 -2.41 -14.20 17.97
CA ASP A 191 -1.98 -15.48 18.52
C ASP A 191 -1.83 -15.41 20.04
N PRO A 192 -2.69 -16.07 20.81
CA PRO A 192 -2.59 -16.09 22.27
C PRO A 192 -1.40 -16.94 22.78
N ALA A 193 -0.85 -17.80 21.93
CA ALA A 193 0.26 -18.68 22.27
C ALA A 193 1.63 -18.07 21.94
N SER A 194 1.70 -17.01 21.15
CA SER A 194 2.96 -16.37 20.80
C SER A 194 3.59 -15.71 22.03
N ARG A 195 4.85 -16.07 22.28
CA ARG A 195 5.64 -15.60 23.43
C ARG A 195 6.98 -14.98 23.03
N ASP A 196 7.22 -14.82 21.75
CA ASP A 196 8.40 -14.11 21.27
C ASP A 196 8.23 -12.62 21.53
N CYS A 197 8.76 -12.17 22.65
CA CYS A 197 8.69 -10.78 23.06
C CYS A 197 10.03 -10.10 22.82
N LEU A 198 10.00 -8.83 22.44
CA LEU A 198 11.20 -7.99 22.45
C LEU A 198 11.75 -7.93 23.86
N ALA A 199 13.05 -8.22 24.03
CA ALA A 199 13.72 -8.18 25.30
C ALA A 199 13.54 -6.81 25.97
N GLY A 200 13.02 -6.81 27.19
CA GLY A 200 12.77 -5.58 27.96
C GLY A 200 11.47 -4.83 27.61
N THR A 201 10.60 -5.39 26.75
CA THR A 201 9.30 -4.81 26.42
C THR A 201 8.15 -5.77 26.72
N THR A 202 6.91 -5.25 26.78
CA THR A 202 5.70 -6.06 26.83
C THR A 202 5.19 -6.44 25.42
N SER A 203 5.91 -6.03 24.37
CA SER A 203 5.55 -6.32 22.99
C SER A 203 5.99 -7.71 22.60
N CYS A 204 5.04 -8.63 22.55
CA CYS A 204 5.24 -9.99 22.08
C CYS A 204 4.75 -10.13 20.65
N PHE A 205 5.43 -10.96 19.86
CA PHE A 205 5.17 -11.11 18.45
C PHE A 205 4.43 -12.39 18.17
N ALA A 206 3.19 -12.23 17.78
CA ALA A 206 2.48 -13.26 17.10
C ALA A 206 3.12 -13.53 15.73
N SER A 207 3.12 -14.76 15.31
CA SER A 207 3.45 -15.07 13.94
C SER A 207 2.48 -14.34 13.01
N VAL A 208 2.99 -13.62 12.02
CA VAL A 208 2.15 -13.01 10.95
C VAL A 208 1.24 -14.05 10.31
N HIS A 209 1.66 -15.31 10.28
CA HIS A 209 0.87 -16.43 9.80
C HIS A 209 -0.46 -16.57 10.57
N PHE A 210 -0.42 -16.54 11.90
CA PHE A 210 -1.63 -16.61 12.71
C PHE A 210 -2.53 -15.39 12.50
N ASP A 211 -1.96 -14.19 12.49
CA ASP A 211 -2.66 -12.95 12.26
C ASP A 211 -3.37 -12.92 10.90
N LEU A 212 -2.72 -13.44 9.85
CA LEU A 212 -3.30 -13.59 8.51
C LEU A 212 -4.40 -14.66 8.48
N ALA A 213 -4.25 -15.74 9.24
CA ALA A 213 -5.27 -16.77 9.34
C ALA A 213 -6.55 -16.25 10.04
N ASP A 214 -6.38 -15.43 11.07
CA ASP A 214 -7.50 -14.75 11.74
C ASP A 214 -8.12 -13.71 10.80
N GLN A 215 -7.32 -12.90 10.14
CA GLN A 215 -7.74 -11.90 9.17
C GLN A 215 -8.50 -12.53 7.99
N SER A 216 -8.05 -13.67 7.44
CA SER A 216 -8.72 -14.34 6.33
C SER A 216 -10.13 -14.82 6.72
N ASN A 217 -10.29 -15.27 7.95
CA ASN A 217 -11.57 -15.65 8.51
C ASN A 217 -12.50 -14.44 8.70
N ALA A 218 -11.98 -13.35 9.30
CA ALA A 218 -12.72 -12.12 9.49
C ALA A 218 -13.12 -11.46 8.14
N ALA A 219 -12.23 -11.48 7.14
CA ALA A 219 -12.51 -10.97 5.81
C ALA A 219 -13.59 -11.80 5.09
N THR A 220 -13.56 -13.13 5.22
CA THR A 220 -14.57 -14.00 4.61
C THR A 220 -15.94 -13.77 5.25
N ALA A 221 -16.01 -13.64 6.57
CA ALA A 221 -17.24 -13.32 7.28
C ALA A 221 -17.78 -11.93 6.89
N GLY A 222 -16.94 -10.90 6.91
CA GLY A 222 -17.34 -9.51 6.66
C GLY A 222 -17.57 -9.20 5.18
N HIS A 223 -16.57 -9.42 4.33
CA HIS A 223 -16.63 -9.02 2.92
C HIS A 223 -17.42 -10.00 2.05
N ALA A 224 -17.24 -11.30 2.24
CA ALA A 224 -17.97 -12.33 1.49
C ALA A 224 -19.29 -12.76 2.16
N GLN A 225 -19.58 -12.28 3.37
CA GLN A 225 -20.79 -12.57 4.15
C GLN A 225 -20.97 -14.08 4.36
N ALA A 226 -19.90 -14.76 4.76
CA ALA A 226 -19.95 -16.17 5.11
C ALA A 226 -20.66 -16.38 6.44
N ALA A 227 -21.61 -17.33 6.47
CA ALA A 227 -22.36 -17.70 7.67
C ALA A 227 -21.54 -18.61 8.61
N GLN A 228 -20.49 -19.24 8.11
CA GLN A 228 -19.63 -20.15 8.87
C GLN A 228 -18.17 -19.71 8.71
N PRO A 229 -17.34 -19.88 9.73
CA PRO A 229 -15.91 -19.64 9.63
C PRO A 229 -15.26 -20.59 8.62
N LEU A 230 -14.13 -20.17 8.06
CA LEU A 230 -13.28 -21.01 7.24
C LEU A 230 -12.81 -22.25 8.02
N THR A 231 -12.73 -23.38 7.36
CA THR A 231 -12.04 -24.55 7.93
C THR A 231 -10.55 -24.26 8.14
N SER A 232 -9.90 -24.98 9.04
CA SER A 232 -8.46 -24.84 9.25
C SER A 232 -7.65 -25.08 7.96
N ALA A 233 -8.07 -26.05 7.13
CA ALA A 233 -7.44 -26.33 5.85
C ALA A 233 -7.58 -25.17 4.84
N GLN A 234 -8.75 -24.53 4.78
CA GLN A 234 -8.96 -23.35 3.92
C GLN A 234 -8.10 -22.17 4.38
N ARG A 235 -8.06 -21.89 5.68
CA ARG A 235 -7.22 -20.81 6.24
C ARG A 235 -5.74 -21.05 5.94
N GLU A 236 -5.26 -22.26 6.22
CA GLU A 236 -3.85 -22.61 5.94
C GLU A 236 -3.50 -22.48 4.46
N SER A 237 -4.39 -22.95 3.58
CA SER A 237 -4.20 -22.85 2.14
C SER A 237 -4.15 -21.39 1.66
N ILE A 238 -5.04 -20.51 2.16
CA ILE A 238 -5.04 -19.08 1.84
C ILE A 238 -3.76 -18.42 2.32
N VAL A 239 -3.38 -18.61 3.59
CA VAL A 239 -2.23 -17.95 4.19
C VAL A 239 -0.91 -18.41 3.55
N THR A 240 -0.77 -19.71 3.28
CA THR A 240 0.39 -20.25 2.56
C THR A 240 0.51 -19.64 1.16
N PHE A 241 -0.60 -19.51 0.45
CA PHE A 241 -0.65 -18.86 -0.85
C PHE A 241 -0.19 -17.40 -0.75
N GLU A 242 -0.79 -16.58 0.12
CA GLU A 242 -0.49 -15.16 0.28
C GLU A 242 0.96 -14.90 0.73
N LEU A 243 1.48 -15.67 1.68
CA LEU A 243 2.86 -15.58 2.16
C LEU A 243 3.88 -15.98 1.08
N GLY A 244 3.46 -16.80 0.13
CA GLY A 244 4.28 -17.22 -1.01
C GLY A 244 4.37 -16.19 -2.14
N LEU A 245 3.61 -15.08 -2.09
CA LEU A 245 3.53 -14.10 -3.17
C LEU A 245 4.48 -12.92 -2.94
N PHE A 246 5.29 -12.61 -3.96
CA PHE A 246 6.19 -11.46 -3.96
C PHE A 246 5.97 -10.64 -5.23
N THR A 247 5.57 -9.38 -5.09
CA THR A 247 5.31 -8.49 -6.22
C THR A 247 6.26 -7.30 -6.18
N ALA A 248 6.86 -7.00 -7.32
CA ALA A 248 7.69 -5.83 -7.50
C ALA A 248 7.68 -5.39 -8.98
N GLN A 249 8.15 -4.19 -9.22
CA GLN A 249 8.42 -3.71 -10.57
C GLN A 249 9.55 -4.54 -11.21
N VAL A 250 9.40 -4.92 -12.48
CA VAL A 250 10.42 -5.70 -13.24
C VAL A 250 11.10 -4.85 -14.30
N THR A 251 10.37 -3.90 -14.89
CA THR A 251 10.90 -2.90 -15.81
C THR A 251 10.35 -1.52 -15.50
N ASP A 252 11.14 -0.49 -15.77
CA ASP A 252 10.73 0.91 -15.79
C ASP A 252 10.91 1.44 -17.21
N HIS A 253 10.00 2.27 -17.71
CA HIS A 253 10.04 2.76 -19.09
C HIS A 253 11.35 3.50 -19.42
N ALA A 254 11.91 4.24 -18.47
CA ALA A 254 13.15 5.00 -18.67
C ALA A 254 14.40 4.18 -18.34
N ALA A 255 14.41 3.47 -17.19
CA ALA A 255 15.56 2.74 -16.69
C ALA A 255 15.72 1.33 -17.31
N GLY A 256 14.66 0.79 -17.96
CA GLY A 256 14.64 -0.56 -18.51
C GLY A 256 14.53 -1.63 -17.44
N ARG A 257 15.17 -2.77 -17.62
CA ARG A 257 15.13 -3.90 -16.67
C ARG A 257 15.74 -3.54 -15.33
N LEU A 258 14.99 -3.77 -14.26
CA LEU A 258 15.41 -3.44 -12.89
C LEU A 258 16.38 -4.44 -12.25
N THR A 259 16.81 -5.45 -13.03
CA THR A 259 17.88 -6.39 -12.67
C THR A 259 19.13 -6.21 -13.53
N ALA A 260 19.15 -5.23 -14.46
CA ALA A 260 20.29 -4.97 -15.31
C ALA A 260 21.48 -4.47 -14.49
N LEU A 261 22.71 -4.72 -15.00
CA LEU A 261 23.95 -4.21 -14.41
C LEU A 261 24.07 -4.48 -12.91
N HIS A 262 23.72 -5.69 -12.48
CA HIS A 262 23.79 -6.15 -11.08
C HIS A 262 22.81 -5.46 -10.11
N ALA A 263 21.84 -4.68 -10.59
CA ALA A 263 20.77 -4.21 -9.74
C ALA A 263 19.90 -5.37 -9.23
N ARG A 264 19.30 -5.19 -8.06
CA ARG A 264 18.54 -6.23 -7.34
C ARG A 264 17.05 -5.90 -7.24
N GLY A 265 16.49 -5.27 -8.28
CA GLY A 265 15.05 -5.06 -8.41
C GLY A 265 14.29 -6.36 -8.68
N GLY A 266 12.97 -6.25 -8.82
CA GLY A 266 12.11 -7.37 -9.19
C GLY A 266 11.67 -8.28 -8.04
N PRO A 267 10.66 -9.13 -8.30
CA PRO A 267 9.99 -9.93 -7.28
C PRO A 267 10.82 -11.12 -6.78
N GLN A 268 11.70 -11.70 -7.62
CA GLN A 268 12.58 -12.81 -7.22
C GLN A 268 13.58 -12.38 -6.16
N HIS A 269 14.18 -11.19 -6.30
CA HIS A 269 15.05 -10.64 -5.28
C HIS A 269 14.26 -10.28 -4.01
N ALA A 270 13.02 -9.82 -4.14
CA ALA A 270 12.15 -9.61 -2.98
C ALA A 270 11.91 -10.94 -2.23
N ALA A 271 11.65 -12.05 -2.93
CA ALA A 271 11.45 -13.36 -2.30
C ALA A 271 12.66 -13.85 -1.51
N GLN A 272 13.87 -13.47 -1.94
CA GLN A 272 15.15 -13.84 -1.30
C GLN A 272 15.49 -12.96 -0.10
N GLN A 273 14.81 -11.81 0.11
CA GLN A 273 15.11 -10.94 1.24
C GLN A 273 14.80 -11.63 2.57
N THR A 274 15.75 -11.50 3.49
CA THR A 274 15.50 -11.89 4.88
C THR A 274 14.62 -10.86 5.54
N PHE A 275 13.60 -11.33 6.25
CA PHE A 275 12.82 -10.50 7.13
C PHE A 275 12.53 -11.27 8.41
N TYR A 276 12.64 -10.61 9.52
CA TYR A 276 12.15 -11.00 10.82
C TYR A 276 11.79 -9.73 11.60
N PHE A 277 11.01 -9.92 12.60
CA PHE A 277 10.54 -8.85 13.46
C PHE A 277 11.71 -8.13 14.14
N GLY A 278 11.72 -6.79 14.08
CA GLY A 278 12.78 -5.96 14.63
C GLY A 278 14.11 -6.02 13.86
N ILE A 279 14.08 -6.42 12.58
CA ILE A 279 15.25 -6.25 11.71
C ILE A 279 15.51 -4.76 11.48
N ASN A 280 16.65 -4.26 11.92
CA ASN A 280 17.04 -2.87 11.75
C ASN A 280 16.07 -1.85 12.39
N ASP A 281 15.45 -2.17 13.53
CA ASP A 281 14.54 -1.25 14.23
C ASP A 281 15.26 0.08 14.56
N VAL A 282 14.61 1.19 14.27
CA VAL A 282 15.16 2.53 14.47
C VAL A 282 15.50 2.84 15.94
N LEU A 283 14.81 2.23 16.89
CA LEU A 283 15.01 2.48 18.34
C LEU A 283 15.95 1.48 18.97
N ALA A 284 15.81 0.20 18.66
CA ALA A 284 16.52 -0.88 19.32
C ALA A 284 17.67 -1.47 18.47
N GLY A 285 17.75 -1.11 17.20
CA GLY A 285 18.65 -1.77 16.25
C GLY A 285 18.10 -3.11 15.80
N ASP A 286 18.98 -4.01 15.41
CA ASP A 286 18.60 -5.34 14.98
C ASP A 286 18.42 -6.27 16.19
N TYR A 287 17.21 -6.76 16.36
CA TYR A 287 16.82 -7.58 17.50
C TYR A 287 17.59 -8.92 17.62
N ARG A 288 17.99 -9.52 16.48
CA ARG A 288 18.69 -10.82 16.48
C ARG A 288 20.20 -10.69 16.54
N THR A 289 20.75 -9.71 15.84
CA THR A 289 22.19 -9.53 15.73
C THR A 289 22.75 -8.50 16.70
N HIS A 290 21.87 -7.72 17.34
CA HIS A 290 22.20 -6.58 18.20
C HIS A 290 23.04 -5.50 17.49
N ALA A 291 23.03 -5.47 16.16
CA ALA A 291 23.64 -4.40 15.40
C ALA A 291 22.83 -3.10 15.59
N ALA A 292 23.52 -1.98 15.66
CA ALA A 292 22.87 -0.68 15.73
C ALA A 292 22.04 -0.43 14.45
N PHE A 293 20.98 0.38 14.58
CA PHE A 293 20.20 0.83 13.44
C PHE A 293 21.08 1.44 12.34
N THR A 294 20.83 1.06 11.11
CA THR A 294 21.45 1.67 9.93
C THR A 294 20.38 2.33 9.04
N PRO A 295 20.56 3.60 8.64
CA PRO A 295 19.64 4.23 7.70
C PRO A 295 19.74 3.66 6.28
N LEU A 296 20.74 2.81 5.99
CA LEU A 296 20.93 2.19 4.68
C LEU A 296 19.98 0.98 4.50
N ALA A 297 18.68 1.20 4.70
CA ALA A 297 17.66 0.15 4.60
C ALA A 297 17.49 -0.36 3.15
N PHE A 298 17.74 0.46 2.15
CA PHE A 298 17.69 0.04 0.74
C PHE A 298 19.07 0.03 0.08
N ASN A 299 19.37 -1.07 -0.63
CA ASN A 299 20.59 -1.26 -1.39
C ASN A 299 20.35 -1.96 -2.76
N LEU A 300 19.11 -1.89 -3.25
CA LEU A 300 18.70 -2.59 -4.47
C LEU A 300 19.41 -2.08 -5.72
N PHE A 301 19.71 -0.79 -5.76
CA PHE A 301 20.23 -0.09 -6.93
C PHE A 301 21.60 0.53 -6.71
N ASP A 302 22.39 0.05 -5.74
CA ASP A 302 23.75 0.54 -5.47
C ASP A 302 24.65 0.42 -6.70
N ALA A 303 24.49 -0.65 -7.47
CA ALA A 303 25.24 -0.86 -8.72
C ALA A 303 24.98 0.21 -9.78
N TRP A 304 23.87 0.93 -9.69
CA TRP A 304 23.50 1.99 -10.63
C TRP A 304 24.01 3.39 -10.23
N ALA A 305 24.68 3.52 -9.11
CA ALA A 305 25.33 4.78 -8.74
C ALA A 305 26.41 5.19 -9.79
N ASN A 306 27.15 4.19 -10.29
CA ASN A 306 28.14 4.37 -11.35
C ASN A 306 28.02 3.22 -12.37
N PRO A 307 26.92 3.15 -13.14
CA PRO A 307 26.71 2.02 -14.06
C PRO A 307 27.76 2.06 -15.16
N PRO A 308 28.33 0.89 -15.54
CA PRO A 308 29.15 0.80 -16.74
C PRO A 308 28.30 1.15 -17.97
N ALA A 309 28.92 1.75 -18.97
CA ALA A 309 28.27 1.97 -20.27
C ALA A 309 28.08 0.61 -20.96
N GLU A 310 26.85 0.17 -21.17
CA GLU A 310 26.55 -0.92 -22.10
C GLU A 310 26.49 -0.36 -23.52
N ARG A 311 26.93 -1.15 -24.50
CA ARG A 311 27.02 -0.70 -25.91
C ARG A 311 25.66 -0.29 -26.48
N ASP A 312 24.57 -0.85 -25.97
CA ASP A 312 23.19 -0.64 -26.44
C ASP A 312 22.38 0.30 -25.56
N ASP A 313 22.94 0.77 -24.43
CA ASP A 313 22.25 1.72 -23.55
C ASP A 313 22.49 3.15 -24.06
N GLY A 314 21.43 3.80 -24.52
CA GLY A 314 21.45 5.23 -24.78
C GLY A 314 21.75 6.04 -23.51
N HIS A 315 22.32 7.24 -23.67
CA HIS A 315 22.63 8.16 -22.57
C HIS A 315 21.43 8.37 -21.60
N GLU A 316 20.22 8.44 -22.13
CA GLU A 316 18.98 8.64 -21.35
C GLU A 316 18.71 7.49 -20.38
N ARG A 317 18.92 6.23 -20.80
CA ARG A 317 18.72 5.04 -19.94
C ARG A 317 19.74 4.98 -18.81
N VAL A 318 21.00 5.30 -19.11
CA VAL A 318 22.07 5.37 -18.10
C VAL A 318 21.74 6.43 -17.06
N GLU A 319 21.27 7.60 -17.48
CA GLU A 319 20.89 8.68 -16.56
C GLU A 319 19.64 8.32 -15.73
N ALA A 320 18.64 7.65 -16.33
CA ALA A 320 17.48 7.16 -15.60
C ALA A 320 17.88 6.14 -14.50
N ARG A 321 18.82 5.23 -14.76
CA ARG A 321 19.37 4.32 -13.75
C ARG A 321 20.08 5.07 -12.62
N ARG A 322 20.89 6.09 -12.97
CA ARG A 322 21.53 6.96 -11.95
C ARG A 322 20.50 7.70 -11.11
N ALA A 323 19.41 8.20 -11.73
CA ALA A 323 18.32 8.83 -11.02
C ALA A 323 17.67 7.91 -9.98
N VAL A 324 17.43 6.62 -10.32
CA VAL A 324 16.95 5.62 -9.38
C VAL A 324 17.91 5.40 -8.21
N ALA A 325 19.23 5.30 -8.48
CA ALA A 325 20.23 5.12 -7.44
C ALA A 325 20.36 6.36 -6.54
N ARG A 326 20.31 7.58 -7.11
CA ARG A 326 20.28 8.82 -6.31
C ARG A 326 19.02 8.90 -5.44
N GLY A 327 17.87 8.53 -5.99
CA GLY A 327 16.61 8.46 -5.25
C GLY A 327 16.67 7.48 -4.08
N GLN A 328 17.28 6.29 -4.26
CA GLN A 328 17.56 5.35 -3.19
C GLN A 328 18.44 5.96 -2.09
N ALA A 329 19.53 6.64 -2.49
CA ALA A 329 20.43 7.31 -1.55
C ALA A 329 19.70 8.43 -0.77
N LEU A 330 18.86 9.23 -1.45
CA LEU A 330 18.02 10.24 -0.80
C LEU A 330 17.05 9.61 0.20
N PHE A 331 16.38 8.53 -0.18
CA PHE A 331 15.46 7.82 0.72
C PHE A 331 16.16 7.35 1.99
N ASN A 332 17.35 6.80 1.84
CA ASN A 332 18.15 6.32 2.96
C ASN A 332 18.67 7.44 3.87
N THR A 333 19.14 8.55 3.28
CA THR A 333 20.03 9.46 4.01
C THR A 333 19.63 10.93 4.03
N LYS A 334 18.58 11.34 3.25
CA LYS A 334 18.15 12.76 3.27
C LYS A 334 17.68 13.11 4.68
N PRO A 335 18.29 14.10 5.35
CA PRO A 335 17.92 14.45 6.71
C PRO A 335 16.49 14.99 6.80
N ILE A 336 15.75 14.51 7.79
CA ILE A 336 14.38 14.91 8.10
C ILE A 336 14.29 15.26 9.58
N GLN A 337 13.67 16.39 9.89
CA GLN A 337 13.26 16.72 11.25
C GLN A 337 11.85 16.16 11.49
N ILE A 338 11.77 14.99 12.13
CA ILE A 338 10.51 14.32 12.43
C ILE A 338 9.90 14.98 13.67
N THR A 339 8.76 15.63 13.49
CA THR A 339 8.06 16.36 14.55
C THR A 339 6.58 16.03 14.55
N ARG A 340 5.96 16.03 15.75
CA ARG A 340 4.52 15.86 15.94
C ARG A 340 3.96 14.61 15.28
N VAL A 341 4.68 13.50 15.33
CA VAL A 341 4.22 12.17 14.92
C VAL A 341 3.77 11.44 16.17
N LYS A 342 2.45 11.24 16.32
CA LYS A 342 1.91 10.43 17.43
C LYS A 342 2.31 8.97 17.20
N GLY A 343 2.69 8.30 18.27
CA GLY A 343 3.28 6.97 18.22
C GLY A 343 4.81 6.96 18.07
N LEU A 344 5.42 8.15 17.94
CA LEU A 344 6.87 8.29 17.90
C LEU A 344 7.35 9.45 18.78
N ASN A 345 7.04 10.70 18.41
CA ASN A 345 7.51 11.87 19.20
C ASN A 345 6.92 11.92 20.60
N ASP A 346 5.64 11.59 20.76
CA ASP A 346 4.95 11.54 22.05
C ASP A 346 5.40 10.33 22.88
N ASP A 347 5.50 9.15 22.30
CA ASP A 347 5.92 7.93 23.01
C ASP A 347 7.36 8.03 23.51
N LEU A 348 8.25 8.70 22.76
CA LEU A 348 9.65 8.95 23.14
C LEU A 348 9.86 10.23 23.94
N HIS A 349 8.83 11.08 24.11
CA HIS A 349 8.95 12.40 24.72
C HIS A 349 10.00 13.31 24.08
N LEU A 350 10.19 13.19 22.76
CA LEU A 350 11.14 13.96 21.98
C LEU A 350 10.38 14.89 21.00
N PRO A 351 10.46 16.21 21.15
CA PRO A 351 9.75 17.14 20.27
C PRO A 351 10.27 17.10 18.83
N VAL A 352 11.55 16.76 18.64
CA VAL A 352 12.20 16.62 17.33
C VAL A 352 13.07 15.37 17.34
N ILE A 353 12.94 14.54 16.31
CA ILE A 353 13.81 13.40 16.06
C ILE A 353 14.52 13.65 14.73
N GLN A 354 15.86 13.59 14.74
CA GLN A 354 16.65 13.66 13.51
C GLN A 354 16.65 12.27 12.87
N GLY A 355 16.21 12.21 11.62
CA GLY A 355 16.09 10.93 10.92
C GLY A 355 16.13 11.08 9.39
N SER A 356 15.64 10.05 8.71
CA SER A 356 15.44 9.99 7.27
C SER A 356 14.12 9.25 6.98
N CYS A 357 13.79 8.96 5.71
CA CYS A 357 12.62 8.14 5.39
C CYS A 357 12.70 6.76 6.05
N THR A 358 13.91 6.21 6.18
CA THR A 358 14.14 4.89 6.79
C THR A 358 13.96 4.87 8.30
N SER A 359 13.78 6.01 8.97
CA SER A 359 13.38 6.03 10.39
C SER A 359 11.95 5.48 10.63
N CYS A 360 11.11 5.44 9.58
CA CYS A 360 9.78 4.85 9.61
C CYS A 360 9.63 3.69 8.60
N HIS A 361 10.59 3.55 7.67
CA HIS A 361 10.62 2.54 6.62
C HIS A 361 11.91 1.71 6.74
N ASP A 362 12.14 1.14 7.91
CA ASP A 362 13.39 0.54 8.37
C ASP A 362 13.58 -0.91 7.91
N ALA A 363 12.52 -1.62 7.52
CA ALA A 363 12.62 -3.00 7.05
C ALA A 363 13.41 -3.09 5.75
N THR A 364 14.54 -3.78 5.80
CA THR A 364 15.53 -3.86 4.73
C THR A 364 14.91 -4.29 3.40
N ASN A 365 15.07 -3.48 2.36
CA ASN A 365 14.58 -3.68 0.99
C ASN A 365 13.07 -3.94 0.86
N ALA A 366 12.31 -3.77 1.91
CA ALA A 366 10.85 -3.92 1.96
C ALA A 366 10.14 -2.59 2.26
N GLY A 367 10.68 -1.80 3.16
CA GLY A 367 10.27 -0.41 3.42
C GLY A 367 8.98 -0.25 4.23
N ASN A 368 8.55 -1.26 4.98
CA ASN A 368 7.60 -1.10 6.07
C ASN A 368 8.34 -0.86 7.39
N HIS A 369 7.60 -0.66 8.48
CA HIS A 369 8.17 -0.67 9.81
C HIS A 369 8.48 -2.11 10.24
N SER A 370 9.68 -2.37 10.76
CA SER A 370 10.09 -3.73 11.16
C SER A 370 9.43 -4.21 12.44
N VAL A 371 8.84 -3.30 13.22
CA VAL A 371 8.05 -3.57 14.42
C VAL A 371 6.63 -2.98 14.29
N PRO A 372 5.63 -3.45 15.05
CA PRO A 372 4.30 -2.84 15.06
C PRO A 372 4.31 -1.46 15.70
N ALA A 373 4.40 -0.44 14.86
CA ALA A 373 4.36 0.95 15.28
C ALA A 373 3.41 1.76 14.39
N PRO A 374 2.10 1.69 14.62
CA PRO A 374 1.16 2.58 13.94
C PRO A 374 1.44 4.03 14.34
N LEU A 375 1.58 4.90 13.33
CA LEU A 375 1.96 6.29 13.49
C LEU A 375 0.90 7.22 12.91
N ASP A 376 0.70 8.39 13.54
CA ASP A 376 -0.08 9.48 12.98
C ASP A 376 0.86 10.51 12.34
N ILE A 377 0.79 10.59 11.02
CA ILE A 377 1.54 11.57 10.22
C ILE A 377 0.65 12.68 9.65
N GLY A 378 -0.59 12.80 10.14
CA GLY A 378 -1.54 13.84 9.75
C GLY A 378 -2.34 13.55 8.48
N LEU A 379 -2.48 12.28 8.07
CA LEU A 379 -3.21 11.92 6.85
C LEU A 379 -4.73 12.09 6.98
N THR A 380 -5.25 12.03 8.20
CA THR A 380 -6.68 12.09 8.48
C THR A 380 -7.14 13.43 9.05
N ASP A 381 -6.24 14.40 9.15
CA ASP A 381 -6.52 15.73 9.66
C ASP A 381 -7.61 16.43 8.84
N LYS A 382 -8.47 17.23 9.50
CA LYS A 382 -9.50 18.06 8.87
C LYS A 382 -8.98 18.86 7.66
N ALA A 383 -7.78 19.42 7.77
CA ALA A 383 -7.17 20.22 6.71
C ALA A 383 -6.92 19.44 5.40
N ARG A 384 -6.95 18.11 5.44
CA ARG A 384 -6.78 17.22 4.29
C ARG A 384 -8.07 16.56 3.82
N ARG A 385 -9.19 16.87 4.47
CA ARG A 385 -10.49 16.35 4.08
C ARG A 385 -10.85 16.78 2.67
N THR A 386 -11.31 15.85 1.85
CA THR A 386 -12.04 16.12 0.59
C THR A 386 -13.55 16.06 0.83
N ALA A 387 -14.33 16.72 0.00
CA ALA A 387 -15.79 16.85 0.20
C ALA A 387 -16.54 15.51 0.22
N ASP A 388 -15.96 14.47 -0.39
CA ASP A 388 -16.48 13.10 -0.44
C ASP A 388 -16.12 12.23 0.76
N MET A 389 -15.34 12.77 1.73
CA MET A 389 -14.95 12.04 2.95
C MET A 389 -15.78 12.51 4.16
N PRO A 390 -16.25 11.60 5.01
CA PRO A 390 -16.80 11.96 6.30
C PRO A 390 -15.79 12.72 7.18
N LEU A 391 -16.28 13.56 8.06
CA LEU A 391 -15.51 14.22 9.12
C LEU A 391 -16.17 13.96 10.47
N TYR A 392 -15.39 13.46 11.40
CA TYR A 392 -15.81 13.15 12.76
C TYR A 392 -15.19 14.15 13.72
N THR A 393 -16.00 14.80 14.56
CA THR A 393 -15.53 15.56 15.71
C THR A 393 -15.60 14.67 16.94
N LEU A 394 -14.46 14.28 17.45
CA LEU A 394 -14.30 13.48 18.66
C LEU A 394 -14.01 14.40 19.84
N ARG A 395 -14.56 14.07 21.01
CA ARG A 395 -14.30 14.78 22.27
C ARG A 395 -13.72 13.81 23.29
N HIS A 396 -12.58 14.16 23.87
CA HIS A 396 -12.01 13.42 25.00
C HIS A 396 -12.91 13.58 26.25
N LYS A 397 -13.31 12.47 26.87
CA LYS A 397 -14.33 12.47 27.95
C LYS A 397 -13.89 13.21 29.22
N LEU A 398 -12.57 13.22 29.53
CA LEU A 398 -12.05 13.87 30.75
C LEU A 398 -11.59 15.30 30.50
N THR A 399 -10.85 15.57 29.43
CA THR A 399 -10.24 16.89 29.18
C THR A 399 -11.09 17.80 28.33
N ALA A 400 -12.16 17.28 27.71
CA ALA A 400 -13.00 17.97 26.73
C ALA A 400 -12.23 18.46 25.47
N GLU A 401 -11.01 18.00 25.25
CA GLU A 401 -10.23 18.25 24.04
C GLU A 401 -10.95 17.72 22.80
N LEU A 402 -10.83 18.44 21.68
CA LEU A 402 -11.48 18.08 20.43
C LEU A 402 -10.45 17.68 19.37
N ILE A 403 -10.75 16.62 18.63
CA ILE A 403 -10.04 16.24 17.39
C ILE A 403 -11.07 16.13 16.27
N GLU A 404 -10.76 16.72 15.11
CA GLU A 404 -11.51 16.52 13.87
C GLU A 404 -10.70 15.63 12.92
N THR A 405 -11.24 14.48 12.58
CA THR A 405 -10.56 13.46 11.77
C THR A 405 -11.49 12.82 10.76
N THR A 406 -10.97 12.42 9.61
CA THR A 406 -11.71 11.61 8.61
C THR A 406 -11.69 10.11 8.93
N ASP A 407 -10.75 9.67 9.77
CA ASP A 407 -10.63 8.27 10.21
C ASP A 407 -9.84 8.23 11.55
N PRO A 408 -10.46 7.79 12.64
CA PRO A 408 -9.78 7.67 13.93
C PRO A 408 -8.69 6.59 13.98
N GLY A 409 -8.60 5.72 12.98
CA GLY A 409 -7.57 4.69 12.89
C GLY A 409 -7.55 3.72 14.07
N ARG A 410 -6.37 3.52 14.65
CA ARG A 410 -6.13 2.58 15.76
C ARG A 410 -6.98 2.87 17.00
N ALA A 411 -7.39 4.11 17.25
CA ALA A 411 -8.22 4.45 18.39
C ALA A 411 -9.56 3.69 18.44
N LEU A 412 -10.08 3.27 17.28
CA LEU A 412 -11.30 2.44 17.21
C LEU A 412 -11.09 1.01 17.69
N LEU A 413 -9.84 0.57 17.82
CA LEU A 413 -9.49 -0.72 18.40
C LEU A 413 -9.18 -0.61 19.90
N THR A 414 -8.37 0.40 20.26
CA THR A 414 -7.84 0.52 21.61
C THR A 414 -8.72 1.34 22.56
N GLY A 415 -9.60 2.17 22.03
CA GLY A 415 -10.37 3.15 22.79
C GLY A 415 -9.53 4.33 23.34
N LYS A 416 -8.23 4.39 23.05
CA LYS A 416 -7.31 5.38 23.58
C LYS A 416 -7.29 6.65 22.74
N TRP A 417 -7.35 7.81 23.41
CA TRP A 417 -7.28 9.12 22.77
C TRP A 417 -5.97 9.36 22.01
N GLN A 418 -4.86 8.94 22.57
CA GLN A 418 -3.54 9.07 21.97
C GLN A 418 -3.40 8.32 20.64
N ASP A 419 -4.23 7.29 20.40
CA ASP A 419 -4.16 6.45 19.20
C ASP A 419 -5.00 6.99 18.03
N VAL A 420 -5.69 8.12 18.20
CA VAL A 420 -6.48 8.75 17.12
C VAL A 420 -5.55 9.15 15.98
N GLY A 421 -5.89 8.66 14.77
CA GLY A 421 -5.15 8.95 13.54
C GLY A 421 -3.92 8.07 13.29
N ARG A 422 -3.62 7.08 14.17
CA ARG A 422 -2.47 6.19 13.99
C ARG A 422 -2.77 5.06 13.00
N PHE A 423 -1.87 4.88 12.01
CA PHE A 423 -1.92 3.83 10.99
C PHE A 423 -0.56 3.19 10.79
N LYS A 424 -0.55 1.93 10.34
CA LYS A 424 0.69 1.25 9.98
C LYS A 424 1.30 1.80 8.69
N GLY A 425 2.64 1.77 8.57
CA GLY A 425 3.35 1.94 7.31
C GLY A 425 3.20 0.71 6.42
N PRO A 426 2.83 0.85 5.12
CA PRO A 426 2.74 -0.28 4.21
C PRO A 426 4.12 -0.72 3.70
N VAL A 427 4.22 -1.96 3.19
CA VAL A 427 5.35 -2.41 2.39
C VAL A 427 5.44 -1.57 1.12
N LEU A 428 6.65 -1.13 0.74
CA LEU A 428 6.85 -0.24 -0.42
C LEU A 428 7.11 -1.00 -1.74
N ARG A 429 7.22 -2.34 -1.74
CA ARG A 429 7.41 -3.11 -2.97
C ARG A 429 6.16 -3.10 -3.84
N GLY A 430 6.35 -2.96 -5.17
CA GLY A 430 5.26 -2.95 -6.14
C GLY A 430 4.40 -1.68 -6.13
N LEU A 431 4.95 -0.52 -5.70
CA LEU A 431 4.20 0.74 -5.60
C LEU A 431 3.60 1.18 -6.93
N ALA A 432 4.34 1.11 -8.03
CA ALA A 432 3.91 1.62 -9.33
C ALA A 432 2.59 1.01 -9.84
N ALA A 433 2.25 -0.21 -9.40
CA ALA A 433 1.03 -0.91 -9.79
C ALA A 433 -0.20 -0.58 -8.92
N ARG A 434 -0.08 0.28 -7.88
CA ARG A 434 -1.08 0.37 -6.80
C ARG A 434 -1.65 1.77 -6.55
N ALA A 435 -1.48 2.71 -7.48
CA ALA A 435 -2.09 4.03 -7.33
C ALA A 435 -3.63 3.93 -7.17
N PRO A 436 -4.27 4.89 -6.46
CA PRO A 436 -3.72 5.97 -5.65
C PRO A 436 -3.18 5.50 -4.29
N TYR A 437 -2.47 6.37 -3.58
CA TYR A 437 -1.70 6.03 -2.38
C TYR A 437 -2.35 6.54 -1.10
N PHE A 438 -1.75 6.14 0.04
CA PHE A 438 -2.24 6.23 1.41
C PHE A 438 -3.48 5.36 1.65
N HIS A 439 -3.87 5.20 2.92
CA HIS A 439 -5.01 4.37 3.30
C HIS A 439 -6.33 4.89 2.69
N ASN A 440 -6.44 6.18 2.47
CA ASN A 440 -7.62 6.90 1.97
C ASN A 440 -7.52 7.32 0.50
N GLY A 441 -6.50 6.89 -0.24
CA GLY A 441 -6.33 7.22 -1.65
C GLY A 441 -6.10 8.71 -1.94
N SER A 442 -5.62 9.49 -0.95
CA SER A 442 -5.51 10.95 -1.05
C SER A 442 -4.36 11.45 -1.92
N ALA A 443 -3.44 10.58 -2.34
CA ALA A 443 -2.39 10.91 -3.30
C ALA A 443 -2.58 10.09 -4.57
N LYS A 444 -2.82 10.75 -5.70
CA LYS A 444 -3.13 10.10 -6.99
C LYS A 444 -1.91 9.41 -7.59
N ASP A 445 -0.71 9.93 -7.33
CA ASP A 445 0.56 9.44 -7.87
C ASP A 445 1.71 9.59 -6.87
N LEU A 446 2.90 9.06 -7.20
CA LEU A 446 4.08 9.14 -6.34
C LEU A 446 4.65 10.56 -6.20
N ASN A 447 4.35 11.47 -7.12
CA ASN A 447 4.74 12.87 -6.95
C ASN A 447 3.98 13.49 -5.78
N GLU A 448 2.65 13.25 -5.70
CA GLU A 448 1.83 13.74 -4.59
C GLU A 448 2.22 13.08 -3.25
N VAL A 449 2.65 11.81 -3.27
CA VAL A 449 3.21 11.17 -2.06
C VAL A 449 4.47 11.90 -1.59
N VAL A 450 5.43 12.16 -2.49
CA VAL A 450 6.67 12.85 -2.15
C VAL A 450 6.39 14.30 -1.74
N ASP A 451 5.45 14.98 -2.39
CA ASP A 451 5.02 16.33 -2.01
C ASP A 451 4.43 16.38 -0.61
N PHE A 452 3.61 15.38 -0.25
CA PHE A 452 3.07 15.27 1.11
C PHE A 452 4.20 15.21 2.15
N TYR A 453 5.16 14.29 1.98
CA TYR A 453 6.28 14.16 2.93
C TYR A 453 7.19 15.40 2.94
N ASN A 454 7.46 15.96 1.76
CA ASN A 454 8.27 17.18 1.64
C ASN A 454 7.63 18.36 2.42
N GLN A 455 6.32 18.55 2.29
CA GLN A 455 5.58 19.59 3.00
C GLN A 455 5.43 19.26 4.49
N ARG A 456 5.03 18.01 4.82
CA ARG A 456 4.72 17.60 6.20
C ARG A 456 5.92 17.72 7.15
N PHE A 457 7.10 17.39 6.66
CA PHE A 457 8.33 17.38 7.44
C PHE A 457 9.33 18.47 7.04
N GLY A 458 9.00 19.36 6.11
CA GLY A 458 9.90 20.41 5.67
C GLY A 458 11.22 19.90 5.11
N VAL A 459 11.20 18.79 4.33
CA VAL A 459 12.41 18.08 3.86
C VAL A 459 13.29 18.95 2.97
N GLY A 460 12.69 19.91 2.26
CA GLY A 460 13.41 20.86 1.39
C GLY A 460 13.98 20.19 0.13
N LEU A 461 13.23 19.25 -0.47
CA LEU A 461 13.64 18.60 -1.72
C LEU A 461 13.67 19.61 -2.88
N SER A 462 14.80 19.69 -3.59
CA SER A 462 14.87 20.35 -4.89
C SER A 462 14.01 19.59 -5.93
N PRO A 463 13.65 20.23 -7.07
CA PRO A 463 12.93 19.54 -8.15
C PRO A 463 13.65 18.29 -8.66
N VAL A 464 14.97 18.28 -8.70
CA VAL A 464 15.79 17.13 -9.13
C VAL A 464 15.73 16.02 -8.09
N GLU A 465 15.94 16.33 -6.82
CA GLU A 465 15.84 15.33 -5.73
C GLU A 465 14.45 14.71 -5.65
N LYS A 466 13.40 15.50 -5.86
CA LYS A 466 12.04 14.99 -5.94
C LYS A 466 11.87 14.00 -7.09
N ALA A 467 12.36 14.34 -8.28
CA ALA A 467 12.29 13.47 -9.46
C ALA A 467 13.08 12.15 -9.25
N ASP A 468 14.29 12.23 -8.68
CA ASP A 468 15.11 11.08 -8.35
C ASP A 468 14.42 10.17 -7.32
N LEU A 469 13.83 10.74 -6.27
CA LEU A 469 13.11 9.98 -5.26
C LEU A 469 11.87 9.28 -5.84
N VAL A 470 11.12 9.96 -6.72
CA VAL A 470 9.99 9.35 -7.44
C VAL A 470 10.46 8.24 -8.37
N ALA A 471 11.60 8.40 -9.07
CA ALA A 471 12.18 7.35 -9.92
C ALA A 471 12.53 6.09 -9.08
N PHE A 472 13.11 6.26 -7.91
CA PHE A 472 13.38 5.15 -6.98
C PHE A 472 12.09 4.45 -6.54
N LEU A 473 11.08 5.20 -6.07
CA LEU A 473 9.82 4.64 -5.61
C LEU A 473 9.05 3.87 -6.71
N ARG A 474 9.17 4.30 -7.97
CA ARG A 474 8.61 3.59 -9.13
C ARG A 474 9.30 2.26 -9.39
N ALA A 475 10.57 2.14 -9.05
CA ALA A 475 11.39 0.96 -9.28
C ALA A 475 11.23 -0.12 -8.19
N LEU A 476 10.49 0.17 -7.10
CA LEU A 476 10.20 -0.79 -6.03
C LEU A 476 9.07 -1.74 -6.41
#